data_b142804e221c467643d9e05869dbcd57
#
_entry.id   b142804e221c467643d9e05869dbcd57
#
_cell.length_a   1.000
_cell.length_b   1.000
_cell.length_c   1.000
_cell.angle_alpha   90.00
_cell.angle_beta   90.00
_cell.angle_gamma   90.00
#
_symmetry.space_group_name_H-M   'P 1'
#
loop_
_entity.id
_entity.type
_entity.pdbx_description
1 polymer ?
#
loop_
_entity_poly.entity_id
_entity_poly.type
_entity_poly.pdbx_seq_one_letter_code
_entity_poly.pdbx_strand_id
1 'polypeptide(L)'
;EMLFDSRGAKFDAAVPIDRIPEFQRSVEAIAARLCGPEAVTFSFGHLGDGNLHVYVLPSLEHGGRLAPDLVGSVTAAVDEVIWELGGTISAEHGIGQDLLARLPGQKSQVEFDLMRAVKAALDPTDIFNPGKGAQTIERSTRSAGRSGQDEVEA
;
A
#
# COMPACT_ATOMS: atom_id res chain seq x y z
N GLU A 1 -17.68 14.16 -8.73
CA GLU A 1 -18.37 13.28 -7.75
C GLU A 1 -17.62 11.94 -7.53
N MET A 2 -17.05 11.34 -8.59
CA MET A 2 -16.26 10.10 -8.48
C MET A 2 -14.98 10.22 -7.65
N LEU A 3 -14.31 11.38 -7.62
CA LEU A 3 -13.07 11.61 -6.87
C LEU A 3 -13.20 11.41 -5.35
N PHE A 4 -14.41 11.50 -4.81
CA PHE A 4 -14.71 11.34 -3.39
C PHE A 4 -15.60 10.13 -3.10
N ASP A 5 -15.71 9.20 -4.06
CA ASP A 5 -16.52 8.01 -3.91
C ASP A 5 -15.97 7.11 -2.80
N SER A 6 -16.72 6.98 -1.71
CA SER A 6 -16.38 6.13 -0.56
C SER A 6 -16.84 4.69 -0.72
N ARG A 7 -17.30 4.28 -1.90
CA ARG A 7 -17.87 2.95 -2.17
C ARG A 7 -16.82 1.86 -2.37
N GLY A 8 -15.56 2.23 -2.62
CA GLY A 8 -14.51 1.29 -2.98
C GLY A 8 -13.18 1.50 -2.28
N ALA A 9 -12.18 0.78 -2.74
CA ALA A 9 -10.79 0.97 -2.34
C ALA A 9 -10.12 2.06 -3.21
N LYS A 10 -9.23 2.85 -2.57
CA LYS A 10 -8.52 3.97 -3.21
C LYS A 10 -7.05 3.87 -2.89
N PHE A 11 -6.23 4.21 -3.87
CA PHE A 11 -4.79 4.17 -3.77
C PHE A 11 -4.17 5.44 -4.33
N ASP A 12 -3.13 5.90 -3.67
CA ASP A 12 -2.20 6.93 -4.13
C ASP A 12 -0.85 6.24 -4.33
N ALA A 13 -0.65 5.62 -5.49
CA ALA A 13 0.49 4.76 -5.75
C ALA A 13 1.44 5.38 -6.77
N ALA A 14 2.73 5.09 -6.64
CA ALA A 14 3.66 5.29 -7.75
C ALA A 14 4.38 3.99 -8.06
N VAL A 15 4.55 3.72 -9.36
CA VAL A 15 5.33 2.60 -9.88
C VAL A 15 6.26 3.10 -10.99
N PRO A 16 7.35 2.39 -11.33
CA PRO A 16 8.16 2.73 -12.49
C PRO A 16 7.29 2.90 -13.74
N ILE A 17 7.56 3.93 -14.53
CA ILE A 17 6.69 4.35 -15.65
C ILE A 17 6.46 3.20 -16.64
N ASP A 18 7.49 2.43 -16.94
CA ASP A 18 7.42 1.27 -17.84
C ASP A 18 6.60 0.10 -17.26
N ARG A 19 6.36 0.10 -15.95
CA ARG A 19 5.56 -0.91 -15.25
C ARG A 19 4.09 -0.50 -15.06
N ILE A 20 3.70 0.72 -15.41
CA ILE A 20 2.31 1.20 -15.28
C ILE A 20 1.30 0.26 -15.97
N PRO A 21 1.51 -0.21 -17.21
CA PRO A 21 0.55 -1.12 -17.84
C PRO A 21 0.43 -2.47 -17.15
N GLU A 22 1.49 -2.96 -16.52
CA GLU A 22 1.47 -4.18 -15.73
C GLU A 22 0.70 -3.97 -14.42
N PHE A 23 0.97 -2.88 -13.73
CA PHE A 23 0.26 -2.49 -12.53
C PHE A 23 -1.26 -2.41 -12.77
N GLN A 24 -1.68 -1.70 -13.81
CA GLN A 24 -3.10 -1.56 -14.15
C GLN A 24 -3.77 -2.92 -14.40
N ARG A 25 -3.16 -3.80 -15.22
CA ARG A 25 -3.69 -5.15 -15.46
C ARG A 25 -3.79 -5.99 -14.18
N SER A 26 -2.82 -5.86 -13.29
CA SER A 26 -2.84 -6.57 -12.00
C SER A 26 -3.97 -6.08 -11.11
N VAL A 27 -4.20 -4.77 -11.05
CA VAL A 27 -5.33 -4.20 -10.29
C VAL A 27 -6.68 -4.64 -10.88
N GLU A 28 -6.83 -4.64 -12.20
CA GLU A 28 -8.03 -5.16 -12.87
C GLU A 28 -8.29 -6.63 -12.53
N ALA A 29 -7.25 -7.46 -12.57
CA ALA A 29 -7.36 -8.88 -12.21
C ALA A 29 -7.72 -9.08 -10.73
N ILE A 30 -7.16 -8.29 -9.82
CA ILE A 30 -7.50 -8.29 -8.39
C ILE A 30 -8.97 -7.88 -8.20
N ALA A 31 -9.41 -6.81 -8.85
CA ALA A 31 -10.78 -6.34 -8.79
C ALA A 31 -11.77 -7.40 -9.26
N ALA A 32 -11.53 -7.98 -10.43
CA ALA A 32 -12.39 -9.04 -10.98
C ALA A 32 -12.44 -10.28 -10.06
N ARG A 33 -11.31 -10.68 -9.50
CA ARG A 33 -11.22 -11.84 -8.62
C ARG A 33 -11.89 -11.64 -7.27
N LEU A 34 -11.70 -10.48 -6.64
CA LEU A 34 -12.16 -10.21 -5.27
C LEU A 34 -13.55 -9.56 -5.22
N CYS A 35 -13.84 -8.66 -6.16
CA CYS A 35 -15.07 -7.87 -6.16
C CYS A 35 -16.09 -8.35 -7.21
N GLY A 36 -15.72 -9.34 -8.04
CA GLY A 36 -16.56 -9.89 -9.08
C GLY A 36 -16.30 -9.29 -10.47
N PRO A 37 -16.80 -9.94 -11.52
CA PRO A 37 -16.49 -9.59 -12.92
C PRO A 37 -17.00 -8.22 -13.35
N GLU A 38 -17.95 -7.65 -12.60
CA GLU A 38 -18.53 -6.33 -12.88
C GLU A 38 -17.84 -5.21 -12.09
N ALA A 39 -16.80 -5.52 -11.32
CA ALA A 39 -15.99 -4.51 -10.63
C ALA A 39 -15.34 -3.57 -11.65
N VAL A 40 -15.31 -2.29 -11.31
CA VAL A 40 -14.76 -1.25 -12.18
C VAL A 40 -13.48 -0.72 -11.55
N THR A 41 -12.45 -0.63 -12.37
CA THR A 41 -11.20 0.05 -12.01
C THR A 41 -11.02 1.27 -12.91
N PHE A 42 -10.48 2.33 -12.34
CA PHE A 42 -9.97 3.44 -13.14
C PHE A 42 -8.79 4.09 -12.43
N SER A 43 -7.90 4.66 -13.21
CA SER A 43 -6.72 5.34 -12.71
C SER A 43 -6.48 6.63 -13.50
N PHE A 44 -5.95 7.62 -12.81
CA PHE A 44 -5.50 8.87 -13.37
C PHE A 44 -4.36 9.40 -12.49
N GLY A 45 -3.64 10.39 -12.94
CA GLY A 45 -2.55 10.99 -12.17
C GLY A 45 -1.45 11.57 -13.05
N HIS A 46 -0.29 11.73 -12.46
CA HIS A 46 0.90 12.29 -13.11
C HIS A 46 1.73 11.15 -13.71
N LEU A 47 1.31 10.65 -14.86
CA LEU A 47 1.92 9.47 -15.49
C LEU A 47 3.42 9.62 -15.74
N GLY A 48 3.89 10.84 -16.01
CA GLY A 48 5.31 11.14 -16.21
C GLY A 48 6.18 10.93 -14.97
N ASP A 49 5.56 10.90 -13.80
CA ASP A 49 6.20 10.65 -12.49
C ASP A 49 5.91 9.24 -11.96
N GLY A 50 5.15 8.44 -12.72
CA GLY A 50 4.69 7.13 -12.27
C GLY A 50 3.56 7.19 -11.24
N ASN A 51 3.04 8.38 -10.93
CA ASN A 51 1.99 8.60 -9.93
C ASN A 51 0.60 8.26 -10.49
N LEU A 52 -0.13 7.43 -9.75
CA LEU A 52 -1.46 6.93 -10.10
C LEU A 52 -2.39 6.97 -8.89
N HIS A 53 -3.48 7.72 -9.03
CA HIS A 53 -4.66 7.56 -8.17
C HIS A 53 -5.51 6.44 -8.75
N VAL A 54 -5.66 5.37 -8.02
CA VAL A 54 -6.36 4.17 -8.49
C VAL A 54 -7.60 3.93 -7.64
N TYR A 55 -8.69 3.57 -8.30
CA TYR A 55 -9.95 3.24 -7.67
C TYR A 55 -10.38 1.83 -8.08
N VAL A 56 -10.79 1.05 -7.10
CA VAL A 56 -11.46 -0.22 -7.29
C VAL A 56 -12.85 -0.10 -6.70
N LEU A 57 -13.85 -0.13 -7.56
CA LEU A 57 -15.26 0.04 -7.19
C LEU A 57 -16.05 -1.25 -7.45
N PRO A 58 -17.14 -1.47 -6.70
CA PRO A 58 -18.14 -2.46 -7.11
C PRO A 58 -18.77 -2.04 -8.42
N SER A 59 -19.64 -2.89 -8.98
CA SER A 59 -20.41 -2.53 -10.17
C SER A 59 -21.09 -1.16 -10.03
N LEU A 60 -20.95 -0.32 -11.04
CA LEU A 60 -21.57 1.01 -11.07
C LEU A 60 -23.10 0.93 -11.22
N GLU A 61 -23.61 -0.13 -11.86
CA GLU A 61 -25.03 -0.30 -12.13
C GLU A 61 -25.86 -0.61 -10.88
N HIS A 62 -25.27 -1.30 -9.92
CA HIS A 62 -25.97 -1.76 -8.72
C HIS A 62 -25.76 -0.85 -7.49
N GLY A 63 -25.00 0.23 -7.63
CA GLY A 63 -24.83 1.25 -6.58
C GLY A 63 -24.24 0.74 -5.25
N GLY A 64 -23.62 -0.45 -5.26
CA GLY A 64 -23.11 -1.11 -4.07
C GLY A 64 -21.87 -0.41 -3.48
N ARG A 65 -21.53 -0.79 -2.24
CA ARG A 65 -20.29 -0.43 -1.56
C ARG A 65 -19.52 -1.71 -1.25
N LEU A 66 -18.20 -1.69 -1.39
CA LEU A 66 -17.36 -2.77 -0.89
C LEU A 66 -17.44 -2.85 0.64
N ALA A 67 -17.61 -4.04 1.18
CA ALA A 67 -17.55 -4.26 2.61
C ALA A 67 -16.14 -3.94 3.14
N PRO A 68 -15.98 -3.48 4.39
CA PRO A 68 -14.68 -3.06 4.93
C PRO A 68 -13.60 -4.16 4.87
N ASP A 69 -13.97 -5.40 5.12
CA ASP A 69 -13.09 -6.57 5.02
C ASP A 69 -12.63 -6.83 3.58
N LEU A 70 -13.53 -6.61 2.62
CA LEU A 70 -13.21 -6.72 1.20
C LEU A 70 -12.28 -5.57 0.75
N VAL A 71 -12.52 -4.34 1.22
CA VAL A 71 -11.60 -3.21 1.01
C VAL A 71 -10.22 -3.55 1.56
N GLY A 72 -10.13 -4.14 2.76
CA GLY A 72 -8.87 -4.60 3.34
C GLY A 72 -8.17 -5.65 2.48
N SER A 73 -8.91 -6.64 1.97
CA SER A 73 -8.37 -7.69 1.09
C SER A 73 -7.86 -7.14 -0.24
N VAL A 74 -8.61 -6.23 -0.85
CA VAL A 74 -8.19 -5.53 -2.08
C VAL A 74 -6.94 -4.70 -1.82
N THR A 75 -6.92 -3.97 -0.69
CA THR A 75 -5.77 -3.12 -0.32
C THR A 75 -4.51 -3.97 -0.17
N ALA A 76 -4.57 -5.07 0.57
CA ALA A 76 -3.43 -5.94 0.76
C ALA A 76 -2.90 -6.51 -0.56
N ALA A 77 -3.79 -6.96 -1.45
CA ALA A 77 -3.40 -7.51 -2.74
C ALA A 77 -2.79 -6.46 -3.68
N VAL A 78 -3.30 -5.24 -3.68
CA VAL A 78 -2.74 -4.14 -4.50
C VAL A 78 -1.41 -3.67 -3.93
N ASP A 79 -1.24 -3.62 -2.60
CA ASP A 79 0.03 -3.27 -1.96
C ASP A 79 1.15 -4.25 -2.34
N GLU A 80 0.86 -5.55 -2.35
CA GLU A 80 1.82 -6.57 -2.79
C GLU A 80 2.30 -6.31 -4.21
N VAL A 81 1.38 -6.00 -5.14
CA VAL A 81 1.75 -5.65 -6.52
C VAL A 81 2.61 -4.40 -6.58
N ILE A 82 2.25 -3.34 -5.82
CA ILE A 82 3.07 -2.11 -5.76
C ILE A 82 4.50 -2.44 -5.32
N TRP A 83 4.67 -3.25 -4.29
CA TRP A 83 5.99 -3.61 -3.75
C TRP A 83 6.79 -4.50 -4.72
N GLU A 84 6.15 -5.49 -5.35
CA GLU A 84 6.77 -6.35 -6.37
C GLU A 84 7.27 -5.56 -7.58
N LEU A 85 6.55 -4.49 -7.93
CA LEU A 85 6.93 -3.59 -9.02
C LEU A 85 7.99 -2.54 -8.60
N GLY A 86 8.41 -2.52 -7.34
CA GLY A 86 9.36 -1.53 -6.81
C GLY A 86 8.74 -0.15 -6.61
N GLY A 87 7.42 -0.09 -6.45
CA GLY A 87 6.65 1.14 -6.26
C GLY A 87 6.53 1.62 -4.82
N THR A 88 5.66 2.59 -4.60
CA THR A 88 5.31 3.12 -3.27
C THR A 88 3.80 3.24 -3.10
N ILE A 89 3.35 3.02 -1.85
CA ILE A 89 1.94 3.14 -1.45
C ILE A 89 1.50 4.57 -1.17
N SER A 90 2.37 5.54 -1.30
CA SER A 90 2.05 6.95 -1.25
C SER A 90 2.93 7.71 -2.22
N ALA A 91 2.33 8.14 -3.33
CA ALA A 91 3.01 8.90 -4.36
C ALA A 91 3.20 10.37 -3.97
N GLU A 92 2.13 11.00 -3.46
CA GLU A 92 2.14 12.44 -3.15
C GLU A 92 1.46 12.82 -1.83
N HIS A 93 0.53 11.99 -1.30
CA HIS A 93 -0.26 12.37 -0.11
C HIS A 93 0.47 12.18 1.21
N GLY A 94 1.57 11.44 1.24
CA GLY A 94 2.29 11.07 2.46
C GLY A 94 1.62 9.95 3.24
N ILE A 95 2.32 9.46 4.26
CA ILE A 95 1.88 8.29 5.03
C ILE A 95 0.80 8.67 6.06
N GLY A 96 0.96 9.82 6.74
CA GLY A 96 0.02 10.23 7.78
C GLY A 96 -0.18 9.18 8.85
N GLN A 97 -1.42 8.99 9.28
CA GLN A 97 -1.86 7.92 10.18
C GLN A 97 -2.47 6.73 9.42
N ASP A 98 -3.10 7.01 8.28
CA ASP A 98 -3.91 6.03 7.56
C ASP A 98 -3.08 4.92 6.91
N LEU A 99 -1.85 5.23 6.50
CA LEU A 99 -0.95 4.29 5.83
C LEU A 99 0.10 3.67 6.77
N LEU A 100 0.14 4.06 8.06
CA LEU A 100 1.13 3.56 9.01
C LEU A 100 1.17 2.04 9.11
N ALA A 101 0.00 1.40 9.16
CA ALA A 101 -0.11 -0.05 9.27
C ALA A 101 0.42 -0.80 8.02
N ARG A 102 0.45 -0.13 6.87
CA ARG A 102 0.90 -0.68 5.58
C ARG A 102 2.40 -0.48 5.36
N LEU A 103 2.99 0.52 6.00
CA LEU A 103 4.39 0.92 5.79
C LEU A 103 5.43 -0.19 6.08
N PRO A 104 5.25 -1.09 7.09
CA PRO A 104 6.18 -2.19 7.33
C PRO A 104 6.36 -3.18 6.17
N GLY A 105 5.41 -3.27 5.26
CA GLY A 105 5.56 -4.06 4.04
C GLY A 105 6.51 -3.43 3.01
N GLN A 106 6.67 -2.10 3.07
CA GLN A 106 7.47 -1.33 2.11
C GLN A 106 8.87 -0.98 2.62
N LYS A 107 9.06 -0.87 3.95
CA LYS A 107 10.27 -0.34 4.56
C LYS A 107 11.03 -1.39 5.35
N SER A 108 12.34 -1.39 5.19
CA SER A 108 13.23 -2.22 6.01
C SER A 108 13.35 -1.65 7.44
N GLN A 109 13.80 -2.49 8.37
CA GLN A 109 14.05 -2.06 9.74
C GLN A 109 15.09 -0.92 9.81
N VAL A 110 16.11 -0.95 8.96
CA VAL A 110 17.14 0.10 8.89
C VAL A 110 16.54 1.44 8.48
N GLU A 111 15.64 1.45 7.48
CA GLU A 111 14.93 2.67 7.08
C GLU A 111 14.07 3.21 8.21
N PHE A 112 13.35 2.34 8.94
CA PHE A 112 12.57 2.77 10.11
C PHE A 112 13.44 3.38 11.20
N ASP A 113 14.57 2.75 11.51
CA ASP A 113 15.48 3.24 12.56
C ASP A 113 16.05 4.61 12.15
N LEU A 114 16.38 4.80 10.87
CA LEU A 114 16.81 6.09 10.34
C LEU A 114 15.70 7.15 10.42
N MET A 115 14.49 6.83 10.01
CA MET A 115 13.34 7.74 10.10
C MET A 115 13.07 8.17 11.54
N ARG A 116 13.16 7.25 12.51
CA ARG A 116 13.04 7.56 13.94
C ARG A 116 14.16 8.45 14.45
N ALA A 117 15.40 8.17 14.05
CA ALA A 117 16.56 8.97 14.44
C ALA A 117 16.43 10.41 13.92
N VAL A 118 16.01 10.60 12.67
CA VAL A 118 15.77 11.94 12.10
C VAL A 118 14.65 12.65 12.87
N LYS A 119 13.53 11.98 13.14
CA LYS A 119 12.43 12.57 13.91
C LYS A 119 12.88 12.97 15.30
N ALA A 120 13.57 12.10 16.02
CA ALA A 120 14.05 12.39 17.39
C ALA A 120 15.07 13.54 17.43
N ALA A 121 15.89 13.69 16.40
CA ALA A 121 16.86 14.78 16.31
C ALA A 121 16.18 16.14 16.06
N LEU A 122 15.11 16.16 15.26
CA LEU A 122 14.42 17.41 14.88
C LEU A 122 13.29 17.79 15.84
N ASP A 123 12.66 16.80 16.45
CA ASP A 123 11.50 16.97 17.33
C ASP A 123 11.57 16.03 18.54
N PRO A 124 12.53 16.25 19.45
CA PRO A 124 12.78 15.35 20.58
C PRO A 124 11.62 15.26 21.58
N THR A 125 10.70 16.21 21.55
CA THR A 125 9.52 16.24 22.44
C THR A 125 8.23 15.80 21.75
N ASP A 126 8.32 15.36 20.49
CA ASP A 126 7.19 14.88 19.66
C ASP A 126 5.99 15.84 19.62
N ILE A 127 6.28 17.15 19.43
CA ILE A 127 5.25 18.18 19.32
C ILE A 127 4.66 18.24 17.92
N PHE A 128 5.48 18.02 16.89
CA PHE A 128 5.05 18.12 15.50
C PHE A 128 4.41 16.83 15.01
N ASN A 129 3.10 16.86 14.78
CA ASN A 129 2.33 15.73 14.29
C ASN A 129 2.56 14.43 15.10
N PRO A 130 2.30 14.44 16.41
CA PRO A 130 2.52 13.29 17.26
C PRO A 130 1.70 12.08 16.77
N GLY A 131 2.30 10.90 16.84
CA GLY A 131 1.65 9.68 16.36
C GLY A 131 1.52 9.55 14.84
N LYS A 132 2.20 10.39 14.06
CA LYS A 132 2.22 10.32 12.58
C LYS A 132 3.61 10.01 12.07
N GLY A 133 3.70 8.99 11.22
CA GLY A 133 4.98 8.54 10.68
C GLY A 133 5.64 7.39 11.46
N ALA A 134 6.87 7.07 11.14
CA ALA A 134 7.55 5.84 11.57
C ALA A 134 7.79 5.69 13.08
N GLN A 135 7.67 6.76 13.88
CA GLN A 135 7.91 6.73 15.32
C GLN A 135 6.89 5.87 16.10
N THR A 136 5.69 5.70 15.57
CA THR A 136 4.61 4.93 16.22
C THR A 136 4.61 3.45 15.91
N ILE A 137 5.46 2.99 14.99
CA ILE A 137 5.51 1.59 14.60
C ILE A 137 6.43 0.86 15.58
N GLU A 138 5.84 -0.03 16.40
CA GLU A 138 6.60 -0.93 17.25
C GLU A 138 7.44 -1.91 16.44
N ARG A 139 8.59 -2.33 16.99
CA ARG A 139 9.43 -3.35 16.37
C ARG A 139 8.62 -4.63 16.17
N SER A 140 8.28 -4.95 14.93
CA SER A 140 7.77 -6.27 14.60
C SER A 140 8.91 -7.28 14.75
N THR A 141 8.84 -8.10 15.80
CA THR A 141 9.69 -9.29 15.93
C THR A 141 9.18 -10.36 14.97
N ARG A 142 9.45 -10.21 13.69
CA ARG A 142 9.38 -11.35 12.77
C ARG A 142 10.57 -12.25 13.12
N SER A 143 10.31 -13.30 13.91
CA SER A 143 11.25 -14.40 14.07
C SER A 143 11.46 -15.00 12.67
N ALA A 144 12.67 -14.87 12.16
CA ALA A 144 13.11 -15.58 10.98
C ALA A 144 13.24 -17.06 11.34
N GLY A 145 12.15 -17.78 11.21
CA GLY A 145 12.15 -19.25 11.24
C GLY A 145 12.74 -19.76 9.92
N ARG A 146 14.05 -19.70 9.76
CA ARG A 146 14.79 -20.56 8.84
C ARG A 146 15.22 -21.79 9.62
N SER A 147 14.40 -22.81 9.60
CA SER A 147 14.86 -24.17 9.88
C SER A 147 15.59 -24.68 8.63
N GLY A 148 16.89 -24.46 8.58
CA GLY A 148 17.77 -25.21 7.69
C GLY A 148 18.01 -26.58 8.32
N GLN A 149 17.39 -27.59 7.80
CA GLN A 149 17.83 -28.98 7.95
C GLN A 149 18.69 -29.31 6.74
N ASP A 150 19.97 -29.18 6.90
CA ASP A 150 20.94 -29.90 6.07
C ASP A 150 21.46 -31.07 6.92
N GLU A 151 20.79 -32.20 6.82
CA GLU A 151 21.37 -33.49 7.19
C GLU A 151 22.23 -33.94 5.99
N VAL A 152 23.53 -33.86 6.15
CA VAL A 152 24.49 -34.54 5.29
C VAL A 152 24.82 -35.86 5.99
N GLU A 153 24.26 -36.97 5.51
CA GLU A 153 24.78 -38.32 5.81
C GLU A 153 26.04 -38.58 4.97
N ALA A 154 27.07 -38.95 5.68
CA ALA A 154 28.27 -39.56 5.13
C ALA A 154 28.15 -41.08 5.15
#